data_3a682539c1e9634df805f57a8280180d
#
_entry.id   3a682539c1e9634df805f57a8280180d
#
_cell.length_a   1.000
_cell.length_b   1.000
_cell.length_c   1.000
_cell.angle_alpha   90.00
_cell.angle_beta   90.00
_cell.angle_gamma   90.00
#
_symmetry.space_group_name_H-M   'P 1'
#
loop_
_entity.id
_entity.type
_entity.pdbx_description
1 polymer ?
#
loop_
_entity_poly.entity_id
_entity_poly.type
_entity_poly.pdbx_seq_one_letter_code
_entity_poly.pdbx_strand_id
1 'polypeptide(L)'
;AEAPKAEETKEEPAKEGTEEAAEAPAEAAEESKEPEETESKENEEKPAHKEGREEAPFNAEEQEQTAEEAKKFLENVFKGMHLNVTMEKMMNEDRILLSLHGEGLGILIGKHGQTLDALQYLTNLAAGKSFRHHYFVMLDVENYRERRQDTLEALAHRLAGKARRTGEPVKLEPMPAGERRIIHLALQDDPSVSTESEGEAPYRYVVISPNR
;
A
#
# COMPACT_ATOMS: atom_id res chain seq x y z
N ALA A 1 -46.99 39.07 27.75
CA ALA A 1 -47.40 39.56 26.45
C ALA A 1 -46.58 38.81 25.44
N GLU A 2 -47.04 37.85 24.93
CA GLU A 2 -47.96 37.43 23.87
C GLU A 2 -47.19 36.86 22.69
N ALA A 3 -47.30 35.57 22.52
CA ALA A 3 -47.15 34.89 21.24
C ALA A 3 -48.39 35.21 20.38
N PRO A 4 -48.40 35.02 19.08
CA PRO A 4 -48.90 33.77 18.53
C PRO A 4 -48.20 33.27 17.24
N LYS A 5 -48.21 31.92 17.07
CA LYS A 5 -48.99 31.02 16.17
C LYS A 5 -48.72 31.20 14.67
N ALA A 6 -48.08 30.20 14.10
CA ALA A 6 -48.57 29.12 13.23
C ALA A 6 -49.14 29.54 11.87
N GLU A 7 -48.63 28.95 10.79
CA GLU A 7 -49.47 28.26 9.79
C GLU A 7 -48.65 27.41 8.80
N GLU A 8 -49.07 26.19 8.73
CA GLU A 8 -48.77 25.17 7.73
C GLU A 8 -49.28 25.62 6.33
N THR A 9 -48.60 25.18 5.29
CA THR A 9 -49.29 24.65 4.11
C THR A 9 -48.45 23.63 3.38
N LYS A 10 -49.02 22.43 3.33
CA LYS A 10 -48.77 21.33 2.40
C LYS A 10 -49.06 21.78 0.97
N GLU A 11 -48.34 21.20 0.02
CA GLU A 11 -48.94 20.50 -1.14
C GLU A 11 -47.84 19.84 -2.02
N GLU A 12 -47.85 18.54 -2.08
CA GLU A 12 -47.61 17.68 -3.24
C GLU A 12 -48.97 17.57 -3.99
N PRO A 13 -49.09 16.99 -5.22
CA PRO A 13 -48.25 16.18 -6.07
C PRO A 13 -48.47 16.36 -7.59
N ALA A 14 -47.97 15.37 -8.34
CA ALA A 14 -48.35 14.84 -9.66
C ALA A 14 -47.31 15.06 -10.78
N LYS A 15 -46.75 14.01 -11.29
CA LYS A 15 -47.15 12.93 -12.19
C LYS A 15 -47.00 13.26 -13.68
N GLU A 16 -46.45 12.28 -14.32
CA GLU A 16 -46.61 11.75 -15.68
C GLU A 16 -45.77 12.42 -16.77
N GLY A 17 -45.15 11.74 -17.65
CA GLY A 17 -45.13 10.34 -18.12
C GLY A 17 -44.45 10.23 -19.47
N THR A 18 -44.32 9.01 -19.86
CA THR A 18 -44.20 8.43 -21.22
C THR A 18 -42.83 8.51 -21.91
N GLU A 19 -42.12 7.35 -22.06
CA GLU A 19 -42.23 6.27 -23.07
C GLU A 19 -41.82 6.67 -24.49
N GLU A 20 -40.81 5.96 -24.99
CA GLU A 20 -40.78 5.14 -26.22
C GLU A 20 -39.32 4.86 -26.58
N ALA A 21 -38.75 3.70 -26.46
CA ALA A 21 -38.92 2.47 -27.24
C ALA A 21 -38.26 2.51 -28.62
N ALA A 22 -37.63 1.41 -28.92
CA ALA A 22 -37.24 0.83 -30.23
C ALA A 22 -35.81 1.15 -30.68
N GLU A 23 -34.99 0.28 -31.18
CA GLU A 23 -35.10 -1.13 -31.62
C GLU A 23 -33.70 -1.60 -32.02
N ALA A 24 -33.38 -2.86 -31.78
CA ALA A 24 -32.28 -3.56 -32.42
C ALA A 24 -32.72 -4.02 -33.80
N PRO A 25 -31.84 -4.41 -34.71
CA PRO A 25 -31.58 -5.81 -35.02
C PRO A 25 -30.08 -6.11 -35.31
N ALA A 26 -29.52 -7.20 -34.82
CA ALA A 26 -29.54 -8.60 -35.25
C ALA A 26 -28.78 -8.93 -36.55
N GLU A 27 -27.95 -9.99 -36.39
CA GLU A 27 -27.45 -10.97 -37.38
C GLU A 27 -26.20 -10.58 -38.19
N ALA A 28 -25.21 -11.40 -38.40
CA ALA A 28 -25.07 -12.86 -38.34
C ALA A 28 -23.62 -13.32 -38.43
N ALA A 29 -23.44 -14.53 -37.94
CA ALA A 29 -22.73 -15.69 -38.48
C ALA A 29 -21.21 -15.82 -38.28
N GLU A 30 -20.89 -16.83 -37.46
CA GLU A 30 -20.03 -18.00 -37.68
C GLU A 30 -18.62 -17.81 -38.25
N GLU A 31 -17.60 -18.13 -37.45
CA GLU A 31 -16.82 -19.35 -37.74
C GLU A 31 -15.85 -19.68 -36.60
N SER A 32 -15.96 -20.91 -36.18
CA SER A 32 -15.12 -21.65 -35.25
C SER A 32 -13.64 -21.60 -35.63
N LYS A 33 -12.78 -21.34 -34.65
CA LYS A 33 -11.46 -21.99 -34.48
C LYS A 33 -11.00 -21.84 -33.03
N GLU A 34 -10.97 -22.97 -32.33
CA GLU A 34 -10.09 -23.15 -31.18
C GLU A 34 -8.65 -22.83 -31.57
N PRO A 35 -7.91 -22.21 -30.74
CA PRO A 35 -6.50 -22.54 -30.56
C PRO A 35 -6.15 -22.92 -29.12
N GLU A 36 -5.60 -24.11 -29.04
CA GLU A 36 -4.50 -24.52 -28.19
C GLU A 36 -4.32 -23.81 -26.84
N GLU A 37 -4.49 -24.65 -25.83
CA GLU A 37 -3.90 -24.49 -24.49
C GLU A 37 -2.43 -24.10 -24.61
N THR A 38 -2.12 -22.83 -24.40
CA THR A 38 -0.80 -22.43 -23.99
C THR A 38 -0.82 -22.21 -22.47
N GLU A 39 -0.23 -23.16 -21.77
CA GLU A 39 0.19 -23.01 -20.40
C GLU A 39 0.93 -21.68 -20.21
N SER A 40 0.24 -20.67 -19.69
CA SER A 40 0.88 -19.47 -19.17
C SER A 40 1.53 -19.84 -17.83
N LYS A 41 2.79 -20.23 -17.93
CA LYS A 41 3.71 -20.26 -16.79
C LYS A 41 3.66 -18.89 -16.14
N GLU A 42 3.11 -18.84 -14.93
CA GLU A 42 3.29 -17.74 -13.99
C GLU A 42 4.79 -17.48 -13.88
N ASN A 43 5.21 -16.40 -14.50
CA ASN A 43 6.53 -15.85 -14.31
C ASN A 43 6.50 -15.09 -13.00
N GLU A 44 6.78 -15.79 -11.88
CA GLU A 44 7.21 -15.16 -10.66
C GLU A 44 8.49 -14.39 -10.99
N GLU A 45 8.38 -13.12 -11.29
CA GLU A 45 9.51 -12.20 -11.25
C GLU A 45 10.02 -12.13 -9.80
N LYS A 46 10.84 -13.10 -9.46
CA LYS A 46 11.86 -12.92 -8.43
C LYS A 46 12.64 -11.67 -8.81
N PRO A 47 12.86 -10.73 -7.88
CA PRO A 47 13.79 -9.65 -8.15
C PRO A 47 15.10 -10.30 -8.58
N ALA A 48 15.48 -10.04 -9.84
CA ALA A 48 16.72 -10.55 -10.40
C ALA A 48 17.87 -10.11 -9.48
N HIS A 49 18.34 -11.02 -8.65
CA HIS A 49 19.68 -10.97 -8.13
C HIS A 49 20.59 -10.95 -9.35
N LYS A 50 21.09 -9.78 -9.70
CA LYS A 50 22.16 -9.64 -10.66
C LYS A 50 23.41 -10.24 -10.00
N GLU A 51 23.58 -11.53 -10.18
CA GLU A 51 24.88 -12.18 -10.03
C GLU A 51 25.87 -11.46 -10.93
N GLY A 52 26.93 -10.93 -10.34
CA GLY A 52 28.10 -10.42 -11.08
C GLY A 52 28.32 -8.91 -11.04
N ARG A 53 27.91 -8.20 -9.98
CA ARG A 53 28.61 -6.96 -9.62
C ARG A 53 29.61 -7.31 -8.54
N GLU A 54 30.90 -7.24 -8.89
CA GLU A 54 31.96 -7.16 -7.89
C GLU A 54 31.55 -6.09 -6.89
N GLU A 55 31.29 -6.51 -5.64
CA GLU A 55 31.00 -5.58 -4.55
C GLU A 55 32.22 -4.69 -4.39
N ALA A 56 32.11 -3.45 -4.85
CA ALA A 56 33.16 -2.47 -4.62
C ALA A 56 33.34 -2.35 -3.09
N PRO A 57 34.57 -2.26 -2.59
CA PRO A 57 34.83 -2.17 -1.16
C PRO A 57 34.07 -0.97 -0.58
N PHE A 58 33.56 -1.14 0.64
CA PHE A 58 32.88 -0.09 1.38
C PHE A 58 33.72 1.20 1.38
N ASN A 59 33.08 2.31 0.97
CA ASN A 59 33.69 3.62 0.95
C ASN A 59 32.82 4.59 1.77
N ALA A 60 33.29 4.95 2.94
CA ALA A 60 32.58 5.84 3.85
C ALA A 60 32.31 7.24 3.25
N GLU A 61 33.21 7.73 2.39
CA GLU A 61 33.04 9.03 1.72
C GLU A 61 31.91 8.98 0.69
N GLU A 62 31.80 7.90 -0.11
CA GLU A 62 30.71 7.73 -1.06
C GLU A 62 29.38 7.53 -0.35
N GLN A 63 29.36 6.84 0.79
CA GLN A 63 28.16 6.68 1.61
C GLN A 63 27.67 8.03 2.17
N GLU A 64 28.59 8.85 2.68
CA GLU A 64 28.27 10.19 3.19
C GLU A 64 27.72 11.09 2.08
N GLN A 65 28.33 11.08 0.91
CA GLN A 65 27.86 11.84 -0.25
C GLN A 65 26.48 11.35 -0.72
N THR A 66 26.25 10.03 -0.72
CA THR A 66 24.92 9.46 -1.03
C THR A 66 23.87 9.94 -0.04
N ALA A 67 24.21 10.00 1.26
CA ALA A 67 23.31 10.50 2.29
C ALA A 67 22.99 12.00 2.12
N GLU A 68 23.99 12.80 1.72
CA GLU A 68 23.80 14.23 1.46
C GLU A 68 22.93 14.49 0.21
N GLU A 69 23.14 13.73 -0.87
CA GLU A 69 22.28 13.81 -2.05
C GLU A 69 20.84 13.39 -1.75
N ALA A 70 20.65 12.30 -0.99
CA ALA A 70 19.35 11.88 -0.52
C ALA A 70 18.65 12.98 0.29
N LYS A 71 19.38 13.57 1.25
CA LYS A 71 18.87 14.67 2.09
C LYS A 71 18.49 15.89 1.25
N LYS A 72 19.34 16.30 0.34
CA LYS A 72 19.10 17.44 -0.57
C LYS A 72 17.87 17.20 -1.46
N PHE A 73 17.71 16.00 -1.98
CA PHE A 73 16.53 15.61 -2.74
C PHE A 73 15.26 15.75 -1.91
N LEU A 74 15.24 15.18 -0.69
CA LEU A 74 14.11 15.24 0.23
C LEU A 74 13.77 16.68 0.66
N GLU A 75 14.78 17.52 0.96
CA GLU A 75 14.57 18.93 1.27
C GLU A 75 13.86 19.68 0.14
N ASN A 76 14.22 19.41 -1.10
CA ASN A 76 13.55 20.03 -2.27
C ASN A 76 12.09 19.57 -2.39
N VAL A 77 11.82 18.27 -2.14
CA VAL A 77 10.46 17.72 -2.13
C VAL A 77 9.64 18.37 -1.01
N PHE A 78 10.16 18.43 0.21
CA PHE A 78 9.45 19.01 1.37
C PHE A 78 9.19 20.50 1.21
N LYS A 79 10.15 21.25 0.63
CA LYS A 79 9.94 22.65 0.25
C LYS A 79 8.80 22.81 -0.75
N GLY A 80 8.76 21.95 -1.77
CA GLY A 80 7.68 21.95 -2.75
C GLY A 80 6.32 21.62 -2.17
N MET A 81 6.29 20.80 -1.10
CA MET A 81 5.09 20.45 -0.36
C MET A 81 4.74 21.41 0.78
N HIS A 82 5.56 22.42 1.02
CA HIS A 82 5.43 23.38 2.14
C HIS A 82 5.41 22.71 3.53
N LEU A 83 6.22 21.64 3.70
CA LEU A 83 6.33 20.90 4.94
C LEU A 83 7.61 21.29 5.70
N ASN A 84 7.49 21.48 7.01
CA ASN A 84 8.62 21.64 7.90
C ASN A 84 8.99 20.28 8.51
N VAL A 85 10.06 19.68 8.00
CA VAL A 85 10.52 18.35 8.40
C VAL A 85 11.94 18.44 8.95
N THR A 86 12.16 17.88 10.12
CA THR A 86 13.50 17.67 10.68
C THR A 86 13.97 16.29 10.27
N MET A 87 15.19 16.18 9.76
CA MET A 87 15.78 14.92 9.30
C MET A 87 16.94 14.54 10.20
N GLU A 88 16.85 13.35 10.79
CA GLU A 88 17.94 12.71 11.52
C GLU A 88 18.57 11.62 10.66
N LYS A 89 19.91 11.62 10.59
CA LYS A 89 20.67 10.67 9.79
C LYS A 89 21.39 9.70 10.73
N MET A 90 21.18 8.42 10.51
CA MET A 90 21.97 7.33 11.09
C MET A 90 22.54 6.47 9.97
N MET A 91 23.82 6.11 10.06
CA MET A 91 24.51 5.33 9.04
C MET A 91 25.11 4.08 9.67
N ASN A 92 24.93 2.96 8.99
CA ASN A 92 25.61 1.70 9.24
C ASN A 92 26.37 1.29 7.97
N GLU A 93 27.25 0.33 8.02
CA GLU A 93 28.04 -0.13 6.87
C GLU A 93 27.21 -0.45 5.63
N ASP A 94 25.99 -1.00 5.80
CA ASP A 94 25.17 -1.48 4.69
C ASP A 94 24.06 -0.49 4.28
N ARG A 95 23.65 0.43 5.15
CA ARG A 95 22.47 1.26 4.91
C ARG A 95 22.54 2.63 5.57
N ILE A 96 21.84 3.56 4.98
CA ILE A 96 21.61 4.91 5.48
C ILE A 96 20.15 4.99 5.95
N LEU A 97 19.93 5.30 7.23
CA LEU A 97 18.60 5.54 7.79
C LEU A 97 18.37 7.05 7.92
N LEU A 98 17.32 7.55 7.30
CA LEU A 98 16.85 8.93 7.44
C LEU A 98 15.51 8.91 8.15
N SER A 99 15.49 9.36 9.41
CA SER A 99 14.28 9.51 10.22
C SER A 99 13.72 10.92 10.06
N LEU A 100 12.45 11.00 9.74
CA LEU A 100 11.73 12.24 9.47
C LEU A 100 10.81 12.57 10.65
N HIS A 101 10.97 13.79 11.20
CA HIS A 101 10.21 14.29 12.35
C HIS A 101 9.57 15.62 12.03
N GLY A 102 8.32 15.85 12.49
CA GLY A 102 7.61 17.11 12.29
C GLY A 102 6.12 17.00 12.45
N GLU A 103 5.43 18.10 12.29
CA GLU A 103 3.97 18.13 12.37
C GLU A 103 3.32 17.85 11.02
N GLY A 104 2.20 17.12 11.04
CA GLY A 104 1.41 16.87 9.82
C GLY A 104 2.04 15.91 8.81
N LEU A 105 3.02 15.10 9.22
CA LEU A 105 3.74 14.18 8.33
C LEU A 105 2.91 13.00 7.79
N GLY A 106 1.63 12.89 8.16
CA GLY A 106 0.73 11.87 7.63
C GLY A 106 0.62 11.84 6.11
N ILE A 107 0.82 13.00 5.45
CA ILE A 107 0.85 13.09 3.99
C ILE A 107 2.06 12.36 3.37
N LEU A 108 3.20 12.31 4.09
CA LEU A 108 4.40 11.59 3.67
C LEU A 108 4.26 10.07 3.85
N ILE A 109 3.41 9.64 4.77
CA ILE A 109 3.09 8.23 4.98
C ILE A 109 2.11 7.76 3.91
N GLY A 110 1.01 8.51 3.73
CA GLY A 110 -0.07 8.16 2.83
C GLY A 110 -0.90 6.96 3.30
N LYS A 111 -1.72 6.42 2.41
CA LYS A 111 -2.54 5.25 2.72
C LYS A 111 -1.63 4.02 2.89
N HIS A 112 -1.63 3.43 4.09
CA HIS A 112 -0.86 2.21 4.41
C HIS A 112 0.65 2.31 4.11
N GLY A 113 1.25 3.51 4.19
CA GLY A 113 2.68 3.69 3.93
C GLY A 113 3.06 3.77 2.45
N GLN A 114 2.12 3.77 1.51
CA GLN A 114 2.40 3.79 0.07
C GLN A 114 3.17 5.02 -0.39
N THR A 115 2.86 6.20 0.16
CA THR A 115 3.59 7.42 -0.16
C THR A 115 5.02 7.36 0.37
N LEU A 116 5.21 6.83 1.57
CA LEU A 116 6.53 6.63 2.17
C LEU A 116 7.39 5.67 1.35
N ASP A 117 6.82 4.56 0.88
CA ASP A 117 7.52 3.60 0.04
C ASP A 117 7.89 4.20 -1.32
N ALA A 118 6.98 4.97 -1.93
CA ALA A 118 7.26 5.66 -3.18
C ALA A 118 8.34 6.74 -3.01
N LEU A 119 8.28 7.52 -1.93
CA LEU A 119 9.29 8.52 -1.61
C LEU A 119 10.66 7.87 -1.35
N GLN A 120 10.72 6.77 -0.62
CA GLN A 120 11.94 5.99 -0.42
C GLN A 120 12.52 5.49 -1.74
N TYR A 121 11.69 4.95 -2.63
CA TYR A 121 12.14 4.51 -3.95
C TYR A 121 12.75 5.65 -4.77
N LEU A 122 12.08 6.81 -4.84
CA LEU A 122 12.58 7.98 -5.55
C LEU A 122 13.87 8.52 -4.93
N THR A 123 13.98 8.52 -3.60
CA THR A 123 15.20 8.93 -2.88
C THR A 123 16.37 8.03 -3.22
N ASN A 124 16.17 6.70 -3.22
CA ASN A 124 17.21 5.76 -3.62
C ASN A 124 17.64 5.95 -5.09
N LEU A 125 16.68 6.23 -5.97
CA LEU A 125 16.97 6.49 -7.39
C LEU A 125 17.78 7.80 -7.57
N ALA A 126 17.39 8.85 -6.86
CA ALA A 126 18.07 10.15 -6.94
C ALA A 126 19.49 10.09 -6.35
N ALA A 127 19.65 9.46 -5.17
CA ALA A 127 20.93 9.34 -4.48
C ALA A 127 21.89 8.35 -5.17
N GLY A 128 21.37 7.25 -5.73
CA GLY A 128 22.20 6.22 -6.38
C GLY A 128 22.68 6.57 -7.78
N LYS A 129 22.26 7.72 -8.34
CA LYS A 129 22.58 8.09 -9.72
C LYS A 129 24.08 8.37 -9.96
N SER A 130 24.75 8.91 -8.96
CA SER A 130 26.13 9.42 -9.07
C SER A 130 27.21 8.43 -8.68
N PHE A 131 26.87 7.30 -8.03
CA PHE A 131 27.82 6.39 -7.41
C PHE A 131 27.80 4.99 -8.03
N ARG A 132 28.96 4.32 -8.01
CA ARG A 132 29.08 2.92 -8.47
C ARG A 132 28.54 1.93 -7.45
N HIS A 133 28.74 2.22 -6.16
CA HIS A 133 28.20 1.43 -5.06
C HIS A 133 26.82 1.95 -4.66
N HIS A 134 25.86 1.04 -4.50
CA HIS A 134 24.50 1.40 -4.17
C HIS A 134 24.28 1.25 -2.66
N TYR A 135 24.45 2.35 -1.91
CA TYR A 135 24.04 2.39 -0.52
C TYR A 135 22.54 2.55 -0.43
N PHE A 136 21.87 1.62 0.28
CA PHE A 136 20.43 1.65 0.42
C PHE A 136 20.01 2.72 1.42
N VAL A 137 19.21 3.68 0.97
CA VAL A 137 18.61 4.70 1.83
C VAL A 137 17.23 4.23 2.29
N MET A 138 17.09 4.05 3.60
CA MET A 138 15.83 3.72 4.24
C MET A 138 15.21 4.98 4.82
N LEU A 139 13.94 5.25 4.51
CA LEU A 139 13.18 6.35 5.08
C LEU A 139 12.20 5.82 6.13
N ASP A 140 12.11 6.54 7.25
CA ASP A 140 11.08 6.32 8.24
C ASP A 140 10.49 7.65 8.73
N VAL A 141 9.20 7.65 9.05
CA VAL A 141 8.47 8.80 9.57
C VAL A 141 7.98 8.45 10.97
N GLU A 142 8.64 9.01 11.99
CA GLU A 142 8.25 8.85 13.41
C GLU A 142 7.98 7.38 13.80
N ASN A 143 8.84 6.46 13.39
CA ASN A 143 8.70 5.02 13.63
C ASN A 143 7.37 4.45 13.11
N TYR A 144 6.89 4.98 11.97
CA TYR A 144 5.63 4.53 11.38
C TYR A 144 5.63 3.04 11.05
N ARG A 145 6.74 2.52 10.50
CA ARG A 145 6.81 1.11 10.07
C ARG A 145 6.60 0.15 11.23
N GLU A 146 7.23 0.41 12.37
CA GLU A 146 7.06 -0.39 13.60
C GLU A 146 5.62 -0.29 14.12
N ARG A 147 5.11 0.93 14.31
CA ARG A 147 3.71 1.14 14.76
C ARG A 147 2.68 0.53 13.81
N ARG A 148 2.96 0.52 12.51
CA ARG A 148 2.08 -0.09 11.51
C ARG A 148 2.10 -1.60 11.62
N GLN A 149 3.25 -2.20 11.83
CA GLN A 149 3.39 -3.64 12.08
C GLN A 149 2.56 -4.06 13.31
N ASP A 150 2.75 -3.39 14.45
CA ASP A 150 2.00 -3.66 15.69
C ASP A 150 0.48 -3.56 15.46
N THR A 151 0.05 -2.55 14.71
CA THR A 151 -1.35 -2.34 14.37
C THR A 151 -1.92 -3.49 13.53
N LEU A 152 -1.14 -4.00 12.56
CA LEU A 152 -1.54 -5.11 11.70
C LEU A 152 -1.59 -6.43 12.48
N GLU A 153 -0.64 -6.68 13.38
CA GLU A 153 -0.63 -7.85 14.26
C GLU A 153 -1.85 -7.84 15.20
N ALA A 154 -2.11 -6.71 15.86
CA ALA A 154 -3.31 -6.56 16.70
C ALA A 154 -4.62 -6.71 15.90
N LEU A 155 -4.66 -6.19 14.66
CA LEU A 155 -5.79 -6.36 13.76
C LEU A 155 -6.00 -7.84 13.40
N ALA A 156 -4.92 -8.56 13.06
CA ALA A 156 -4.95 -9.97 12.71
C ALA A 156 -5.56 -10.81 13.84
N HIS A 157 -5.06 -10.68 15.07
CA HIS A 157 -5.58 -11.40 16.23
C HIS A 157 -7.05 -11.05 16.55
N ARG A 158 -7.42 -9.79 16.42
CA ARG A 158 -8.81 -9.35 16.62
C ARG A 158 -9.75 -9.97 15.60
N LEU A 159 -9.36 -10.02 14.31
CA LEU A 159 -10.17 -10.58 13.23
C LEU A 159 -10.20 -12.12 13.28
N ALA A 160 -9.11 -12.77 13.69
CA ALA A 160 -9.10 -14.21 13.98
C ALA A 160 -10.12 -14.56 15.08
N GLY A 161 -10.17 -13.77 16.17
CA GLY A 161 -11.19 -13.89 17.21
C GLY A 161 -12.62 -13.69 16.69
N LYS A 162 -12.82 -12.78 15.73
CA LYS A 162 -14.11 -12.59 15.07
C LYS A 162 -14.47 -13.80 14.22
N ALA A 163 -13.58 -14.30 13.36
CA ALA A 163 -13.81 -15.46 12.49
C ALA A 163 -14.18 -16.70 13.31
N ARG A 164 -13.47 -16.97 14.41
CA ARG A 164 -13.80 -18.08 15.33
C ARG A 164 -15.20 -17.97 15.93
N ARG A 165 -15.60 -16.75 16.35
CA ARG A 165 -16.90 -16.54 16.99
C ARG A 165 -18.07 -16.61 16.02
N THR A 166 -17.89 -16.08 14.80
CA THR A 166 -18.95 -16.07 13.77
C THR A 166 -19.00 -17.38 12.98
N GLY A 167 -17.92 -18.13 12.90
CA GLY A 167 -17.80 -19.32 12.04
C GLY A 167 -17.70 -18.99 10.56
N GLU A 168 -17.48 -17.71 10.21
CA GLU A 168 -17.44 -17.22 8.84
C GLU A 168 -16.06 -16.62 8.50
N PRO A 169 -15.60 -16.74 7.24
CA PRO A 169 -14.39 -16.08 6.79
C PRO A 169 -14.48 -14.54 6.87
N VAL A 170 -13.41 -13.91 7.31
CA VAL A 170 -13.31 -12.45 7.41
C VAL A 170 -12.33 -11.93 6.35
N LYS A 171 -12.81 -11.09 5.44
CA LYS A 171 -11.99 -10.43 4.41
C LYS A 171 -11.45 -9.10 4.94
N LEU A 172 -10.17 -8.86 4.69
CA LEU A 172 -9.50 -7.61 5.03
C LEU A 172 -9.52 -6.64 3.83
N GLU A 173 -9.07 -5.41 4.08
CA GLU A 173 -8.87 -4.45 3.01
C GLU A 173 -7.67 -4.85 2.13
N PRO A 174 -7.64 -4.44 0.84
CA PRO A 174 -6.48 -4.61 -0.01
C PRO A 174 -5.23 -3.93 0.58
N MET A 175 -4.11 -4.64 0.57
CA MET A 175 -2.86 -4.17 1.13
C MET A 175 -1.64 -4.72 0.38
N PRO A 176 -0.46 -4.04 0.47
CA PRO A 176 0.78 -4.50 -0.13
C PRO A 176 1.22 -5.88 0.37
N ALA A 177 2.07 -6.57 -0.41
CA ALA A 177 2.55 -7.91 -0.09
C ALA A 177 3.27 -7.99 1.27
N GLY A 178 4.05 -6.96 1.63
CA GLY A 178 4.72 -6.87 2.93
C GLY A 178 3.74 -6.89 4.09
N GLU A 179 2.66 -6.10 4.02
CA GLU A 179 1.62 -6.07 5.07
C GLU A 179 0.84 -7.38 5.16
N ARG A 180 0.52 -7.99 4.01
CA ARG A 180 -0.14 -9.31 3.99
C ARG A 180 0.72 -10.38 4.66
N ARG A 181 2.04 -10.33 4.46
CA ARG A 181 2.99 -11.23 5.11
C ARG A 181 2.97 -11.07 6.64
N ILE A 182 2.89 -9.84 7.16
CA ILE A 182 2.80 -9.59 8.62
C ILE A 182 1.58 -10.31 9.19
N ILE A 183 0.41 -10.19 8.55
CA ILE A 183 -0.82 -10.86 8.99
C ILE A 183 -0.69 -12.39 8.96
N HIS A 184 -0.10 -12.94 7.89
CA HIS A 184 0.13 -14.39 7.80
C HIS A 184 1.05 -14.88 8.92
N LEU A 185 2.15 -14.17 9.19
CA LEU A 185 3.08 -14.53 10.27
C LEU A 185 2.46 -14.39 11.65
N ALA A 186 1.67 -13.33 11.89
CA ALA A 186 0.99 -13.13 13.17
C ALA A 186 0.00 -14.24 13.53
N LEU A 187 -0.55 -14.92 12.53
CA LEU A 187 -1.54 -16.01 12.73
C LEU A 187 -0.99 -17.40 12.38
N GLN A 188 0.28 -17.51 12.04
CA GLN A 188 0.90 -18.78 11.63
C GLN A 188 0.78 -19.87 12.72
N ASP A 189 0.93 -19.47 13.98
CA ASP A 189 0.93 -20.37 15.12
C ASP A 189 -0.47 -20.58 15.74
N ASP A 190 -1.52 -19.98 15.17
CA ASP A 190 -2.90 -20.14 15.64
C ASP A 190 -3.62 -21.26 14.86
N PRO A 191 -3.73 -22.49 15.43
CA PRO A 191 -4.34 -23.62 14.75
C PRO A 191 -5.85 -23.48 14.51
N SER A 192 -6.49 -22.47 15.10
CA SER A 192 -7.93 -22.25 15.02
C SER A 192 -8.38 -21.46 13.78
N VAL A 193 -7.43 -20.92 13.04
CA VAL A 193 -7.70 -20.15 11.81
C VAL A 193 -6.69 -20.47 10.72
N SER A 194 -7.09 -20.28 9.47
CA SER A 194 -6.21 -20.29 8.31
C SER A 194 -6.24 -18.93 7.62
N THR A 195 -5.16 -18.56 6.95
CA THR A 195 -5.05 -17.29 6.25
C THR A 195 -4.64 -17.48 4.80
N GLU A 196 -5.38 -16.88 3.89
CA GLU A 196 -5.13 -16.95 2.46
C GLU A 196 -5.10 -15.54 1.85
N SER A 197 -4.28 -15.34 0.80
CA SER A 197 -4.24 -14.08 0.05
C SER A 197 -5.00 -14.25 -1.26
N GLU A 198 -6.12 -13.52 -1.41
CA GLU A 198 -7.00 -13.55 -2.57
C GLU A 198 -6.92 -12.25 -3.37
N GLY A 199 -7.35 -12.31 -4.65
CA GLY A 199 -7.42 -11.18 -5.56
C GLY A 199 -6.09 -10.89 -6.27
N GLU A 200 -6.14 -9.93 -7.20
CA GLU A 200 -5.00 -9.49 -8.01
C GLU A 200 -4.48 -8.13 -7.53
N ALA A 201 -3.20 -7.87 -7.75
CA ALA A 201 -2.62 -6.57 -7.46
C ALA A 201 -3.27 -5.48 -8.34
N PRO A 202 -3.55 -4.28 -7.83
CA PRO A 202 -3.24 -3.75 -6.48
C PRO A 202 -4.31 -4.06 -5.40
N TYR A 203 -5.37 -4.81 -5.75
CA TYR A 203 -6.53 -5.05 -4.88
C TYR A 203 -6.44 -6.36 -4.08
N ARG A 204 -5.26 -6.99 -4.04
CA ARG A 204 -5.05 -8.24 -3.32
C ARG A 204 -5.14 -8.04 -1.80
N TYR A 205 -5.90 -8.92 -1.12
CA TYR A 205 -6.21 -8.84 0.31
C TYR A 205 -6.00 -10.19 1.01
N VAL A 206 -6.09 -10.19 2.34
CA VAL A 206 -6.04 -11.40 3.16
C VAL A 206 -7.45 -11.80 3.57
N VAL A 207 -7.72 -13.09 3.56
CA VAL A 207 -8.92 -13.72 4.12
C VAL A 207 -8.50 -14.58 5.30
N ILE A 208 -9.16 -14.40 6.45
CA ILE A 208 -8.97 -15.21 7.65
C ILE A 208 -10.18 -16.13 7.79
N SER A 209 -9.96 -17.42 7.66
CA SER A 209 -11.00 -18.45 7.74
C SER A 209 -10.88 -19.25 9.03
N PRO A 210 -11.98 -19.55 9.75
CA PRO A 210 -11.93 -20.41 10.91
C PRO A 210 -11.69 -21.87 10.51
N ASN A 211 -10.75 -22.54 11.16
CA ASN A 211 -10.56 -23.98 11.04
C ASN A 211 -11.68 -24.69 11.84
N ARG A 212 -12.30 -25.67 11.23
CA ARG A 212 -13.33 -26.51 11.84
C ARG A 212 -12.74 -27.72 12.53
#